data_81dd0cb623f03a03bb3dfda0246812ab
#
_entry.id   81dd0cb623f03a03bb3dfda0246812ab
#
_cell.length_a   1.000
_cell.length_b   1.000
_cell.length_c   1.000
_cell.angle_alpha   90.00
_cell.angle_beta   90.00
_cell.angle_gamma   90.00
#
_symmetry.space_group_name_H-M   'P 1'
#
loop_
_entity.id
_entity.type
_entity.pdbx_description
1 polymer ?
#
loop_
_entity_poly.entity_id
_entity_poly.type
_entity_poly.pdbx_seq_one_letter_code
_entity_poly.pdbx_strand_id
1 'polypeptide(L)'
;GMEVANEMYKNGINYFAVSSLEEAQSFRKVNKDAPLLCLHPVHLSRIEEAKRLNLTIAVNELDYLKRLLDLNIDCNFKVHLQIDTGFNRLGFKDKNEVKTAVDMINGSNFVLEGIYQHFATAGIFDPHWDEQVRNFKELTSLIDLNKIPIVHMGSSVSMLTHPKQPFTTGVRMGIAIYGYNVAPDSLSNSPKDKLRKMRNNYFIKKYNISETYFDVKIDLQ
;
A
#
# COMPACT_ATOMS: atom_id res chain seq x y z
N GLY A 1 16.26 5.53 3.49
CA GLY A 1 14.79 5.62 3.36
C GLY A 1 14.27 7.03 3.52
N MET A 2 14.60 7.74 4.59
CA MET A 2 13.98 9.04 4.93
C MET A 2 14.38 10.16 3.96
N GLU A 3 15.61 10.22 3.50
CA GLU A 3 16.06 11.18 2.48
C GLU A 3 15.30 10.99 1.16
N VAL A 4 15.13 9.74 0.73
CA VAL A 4 14.35 9.40 -0.47
C VAL A 4 12.89 9.83 -0.31
N ALA A 5 12.27 9.55 0.83
CA ALA A 5 10.89 9.95 1.10
C ALA A 5 10.72 11.48 1.05
N ASN A 6 11.65 12.23 1.63
CA ASN A 6 11.63 13.69 1.59
C ASN A 6 11.80 14.24 0.17
N GLU A 7 12.69 13.63 -0.62
CA GLU A 7 12.86 14.02 -2.04
C GLU A 7 11.62 13.68 -2.86
N MET A 8 10.98 12.56 -2.60
CA MET A 8 9.71 12.20 -3.24
C MET A 8 8.60 13.19 -2.90
N TYR A 9 8.51 13.61 -1.64
CA TYR A 9 7.52 14.59 -1.20
C TYR A 9 7.71 15.93 -1.93
N LYS A 10 8.95 16.43 -2.03
CA LYS A 10 9.29 17.63 -2.80
C LYS A 10 8.92 17.54 -4.28
N ASN A 11 8.87 16.33 -4.82
CA ASN A 11 8.51 16.05 -6.22
C ASN A 11 7.04 15.67 -6.42
N GLY A 12 6.17 15.94 -5.44
CA GLY A 12 4.72 15.80 -5.56
C GLY A 12 4.13 14.46 -5.14
N ILE A 13 4.94 13.52 -4.61
CA ILE A 13 4.40 12.33 -3.95
C ILE A 13 3.90 12.76 -2.57
N ASN A 14 2.61 12.64 -2.35
CA ASN A 14 1.95 13.24 -1.19
C ASN A 14 1.29 12.23 -0.24
N TYR A 15 1.52 10.92 -0.41
CA TYR A 15 1.02 9.88 0.49
C TYR A 15 2.09 8.80 0.68
N PHE A 16 2.37 8.44 1.93
CA PHE A 16 3.42 7.48 2.27
C PHE A 16 2.86 6.33 3.11
N ALA A 17 3.59 5.21 3.11
CA ALA A 17 3.28 4.08 3.96
C ALA A 17 4.56 3.55 4.62
N VAL A 18 4.42 3.14 5.88
CA VAL A 18 5.48 2.53 6.70
C VAL A 18 4.96 1.24 7.32
N SER A 19 5.85 0.40 7.79
CA SER A 19 5.49 -0.89 8.39
C SER A 19 5.32 -0.82 9.91
N SER A 20 5.89 0.18 10.58
CA SER A 20 5.85 0.25 12.05
C SER A 20 5.79 1.69 12.57
N LEU A 21 5.50 1.83 13.87
CA LEU A 21 5.54 3.13 14.56
C LEU A 21 6.95 3.71 14.62
N GLU A 22 7.98 2.88 14.71
CA GLU A 22 9.38 3.30 14.73
C GLU A 22 9.80 3.92 13.39
N GLU A 23 9.34 3.33 12.29
CA GLU A 23 9.50 3.92 10.95
C GLU A 23 8.72 5.23 10.83
N ALA A 24 7.50 5.28 11.36
CA ALA A 24 6.68 6.50 11.39
C ALA A 24 7.36 7.62 12.19
N GLN A 25 7.90 7.33 13.35
CA GLN A 25 8.68 8.29 14.14
C GLN A 25 9.87 8.83 13.36
N SER A 26 10.59 7.93 12.67
CA SER A 26 11.73 8.31 11.84
C SER A 26 11.31 9.18 10.65
N PHE A 27 10.19 8.86 10.01
CA PHE A 27 9.60 9.65 8.93
C PHE A 27 9.20 11.05 9.41
N ARG A 28 8.57 11.18 10.57
CA ARG A 28 8.12 12.46 11.13
C ARG A 28 9.26 13.41 11.50
N LYS A 29 10.49 12.91 11.68
CA LYS A 29 11.67 13.77 11.85
C LYS A 29 12.03 14.57 10.60
N VAL A 30 11.69 14.05 9.41
CA VAL A 30 12.01 14.67 8.11
C VAL A 30 10.79 15.26 7.41
N ASN A 31 9.59 14.75 7.68
CA ASN A 31 8.34 15.25 7.12
C ASN A 31 7.21 15.18 8.17
N LYS A 32 6.74 16.33 8.60
CA LYS A 32 5.74 16.45 9.68
C LYS A 32 4.31 16.30 9.18
N ASP A 33 4.03 16.65 7.92
CA ASP A 33 2.67 16.93 7.45
C ASP A 33 2.14 15.90 6.44
N ALA A 34 3.01 15.20 5.71
CA ALA A 34 2.57 14.24 4.70
C ALA A 34 1.66 13.15 5.29
N PRO A 35 0.54 12.81 4.64
CA PRO A 35 -0.27 11.65 5.00
C PRO A 35 0.59 10.38 5.08
N LEU A 36 0.40 9.62 6.16
CA LEU A 36 1.25 8.48 6.49
C LEU A 36 0.42 7.31 7.02
N LEU A 37 0.41 6.21 6.27
CA LEU A 37 -0.27 4.96 6.64
C LEU A 37 0.71 3.99 7.32
N CYS A 38 0.36 3.50 8.50
CA CYS A 38 1.01 2.33 9.10
C CYS A 38 0.33 1.05 8.60
N LEU A 39 1.05 0.23 7.82
CA LEU A 39 0.50 -0.97 7.17
C LEU A 39 0.30 -2.16 8.13
N HIS A 40 1.07 -2.24 9.23
CA HIS A 40 0.80 -3.20 10.29
C HIS A 40 -0.18 -2.63 11.31
N PRO A 41 -1.05 -3.45 11.89
CA PRO A 41 -1.91 -3.03 12.98
C PRO A 41 -1.08 -2.48 14.14
N VAL A 42 -1.46 -1.32 14.63
CA VAL A 42 -0.81 -0.69 15.77
C VAL A 42 -1.36 -1.33 17.05
N HIS A 43 -0.49 -1.74 17.96
CA HIS A 43 -0.94 -2.28 19.24
C HIS A 43 -1.79 -1.25 20.00
N LEU A 44 -2.91 -1.67 20.58
CA LEU A 44 -3.89 -0.76 21.18
C LEU A 44 -3.31 0.16 22.26
N SER A 45 -2.32 -0.32 23.03
CA SER A 45 -1.63 0.50 24.04
C SER A 45 -0.78 1.65 23.44
N ARG A 46 -0.56 1.65 22.13
CA ARG A 46 0.23 2.67 21.41
C ARG A 46 -0.61 3.55 20.48
N ILE A 47 -1.91 3.46 20.55
CA ILE A 47 -2.81 4.25 19.68
C ILE A 47 -2.66 5.75 19.91
N GLU A 48 -2.48 6.19 21.17
CA GLU A 48 -2.20 7.60 21.46
C GLU A 48 -0.89 8.10 20.82
N GLU A 49 0.09 7.20 20.67
CA GLU A 49 1.31 7.54 19.93
C GLU A 49 1.05 7.67 18.43
N ALA A 50 0.27 6.75 17.83
CA ALA A 50 -0.14 6.84 16.44
C ALA A 50 -0.91 8.15 16.16
N LYS A 51 -1.78 8.56 17.09
CA LYS A 51 -2.50 9.84 17.05
C LYS A 51 -1.53 11.03 17.04
N ARG A 52 -0.56 11.07 17.98
CA ARG A 52 0.43 12.15 18.04
C ARG A 52 1.28 12.24 16.76
N LEU A 53 1.53 11.10 16.12
CA LEU A 53 2.25 11.04 14.85
C LEU A 53 1.36 11.35 13.64
N ASN A 54 0.09 11.66 13.84
CA ASN A 54 -0.90 11.88 12.77
C ASN A 54 -0.87 10.75 11.73
N LEU A 55 -1.07 9.50 12.19
CA LEU A 55 -1.06 8.33 11.32
C LEU A 55 -2.47 7.94 10.91
N THR A 56 -2.60 7.46 9.69
CA THR A 56 -3.65 6.52 9.28
C THR A 56 -3.17 5.11 9.67
N ILE A 57 -4.04 4.28 10.23
CA ILE A 57 -3.68 2.91 10.64
C ILE A 57 -4.45 1.84 9.89
N ALA A 58 -3.85 0.66 9.80
CA ALA A 58 -4.50 -0.52 9.22
C ALA A 58 -5.39 -1.23 10.24
N VAL A 59 -6.58 -1.64 9.80
CA VAL A 59 -7.51 -2.50 10.51
C VAL A 59 -7.67 -3.78 9.70
N ASN A 60 -7.42 -4.93 10.32
CA ASN A 60 -7.30 -6.21 9.63
C ASN A 60 -8.26 -7.30 10.14
N GLU A 61 -8.99 -7.03 11.22
CA GLU A 61 -9.97 -7.94 11.80
C GLU A 61 -11.01 -7.18 12.64
N LEU A 62 -12.18 -7.80 12.82
CA LEU A 62 -13.31 -7.16 13.45
C LEU A 62 -13.12 -6.96 14.97
N ASP A 63 -12.47 -7.91 15.64
CA ASP A 63 -12.20 -7.81 17.08
C ASP A 63 -11.24 -6.66 17.39
N TYR A 64 -10.18 -6.51 16.59
CA TYR A 64 -9.28 -5.36 16.71
C TYR A 64 -10.03 -4.03 16.53
N LEU A 65 -10.93 -3.94 15.52
CA LEU A 65 -11.73 -2.74 15.30
C LEU A 65 -12.63 -2.42 16.49
N LYS A 66 -13.35 -3.39 17.04
CA LYS A 66 -14.21 -3.20 18.22
C LYS A 66 -13.42 -2.62 19.39
N ARG A 67 -12.31 -3.26 19.73
CA ARG A 67 -11.42 -2.81 20.82
C ARG A 67 -10.80 -1.45 20.57
N LEU A 68 -10.52 -1.13 19.30
CA LEU A 68 -10.01 0.19 18.92
C LEU A 68 -11.08 1.29 19.11
N LEU A 69 -12.33 1.01 18.74
CA LEU A 69 -13.45 1.94 18.94
C LEU A 69 -13.78 2.13 20.43
N ASP A 70 -13.63 1.10 21.24
CA ASP A 70 -13.84 1.16 22.71
C ASP A 70 -12.84 2.09 23.43
N LEU A 71 -11.72 2.44 22.78
CA LEU A 71 -10.78 3.42 23.34
C LEU A 71 -11.34 4.85 23.35
N ASN A 72 -12.48 5.11 22.69
CA ASN A 72 -13.16 6.40 22.63
C ASN A 72 -12.22 7.57 22.28
N ILE A 73 -11.40 7.40 21.24
CA ILE A 73 -10.41 8.38 20.81
C ILE A 73 -11.15 9.63 20.32
N ASP A 74 -10.90 10.77 20.95
CA ASP A 74 -11.51 12.05 20.59
C ASP A 74 -10.76 12.68 19.39
N CYS A 75 -10.97 12.13 18.20
CA CYS A 75 -10.53 12.72 16.93
C CYS A 75 -11.09 11.94 15.74
N ASN A 76 -11.06 12.55 14.55
CA ASN A 76 -11.35 11.88 13.28
C ASN A 76 -10.17 10.97 12.86
N PHE A 77 -10.03 9.84 13.55
CA PHE A 77 -8.93 8.92 13.31
C PHE A 77 -9.12 8.18 11.99
N LYS A 78 -8.15 8.28 11.09
CA LYS A 78 -8.23 7.67 9.76
C LYS A 78 -7.80 6.23 9.78
N VAL A 79 -8.55 5.37 9.11
CA VAL A 79 -8.26 3.94 9.01
C VAL A 79 -8.34 3.43 7.58
N HIS A 80 -7.51 2.42 7.27
CA HIS A 80 -7.64 1.61 6.07
C HIS A 80 -7.99 0.17 6.45
N LEU A 81 -9.00 -0.41 5.80
CA LEU A 81 -9.31 -1.83 5.95
C LEU A 81 -8.37 -2.67 5.09
N GLN A 82 -7.77 -3.69 5.69
CA GLN A 82 -6.97 -4.67 4.97
C GLN A 82 -7.80 -5.91 4.64
N ILE A 83 -7.85 -6.27 3.36
CA ILE A 83 -8.54 -7.46 2.86
C ILE A 83 -7.51 -8.55 2.55
N ASP A 84 -7.71 -9.75 3.06
CA ASP A 84 -6.88 -10.91 2.69
C ASP A 84 -7.57 -11.70 1.58
N THR A 85 -7.09 -11.50 0.39
CA THR A 85 -7.62 -12.12 -0.83
C THR A 85 -6.95 -13.45 -1.20
N GLY A 86 -6.02 -13.93 -0.35
CA GLY A 86 -5.27 -15.16 -0.58
C GLY A 86 -3.78 -15.06 -0.29
N PHE A 87 -3.31 -13.95 0.29
CA PHE A 87 -1.94 -13.87 0.83
C PHE A 87 -1.78 -14.69 2.11
N ASN A 88 -2.88 -14.90 2.85
CA ASN A 88 -2.95 -15.68 4.08
C ASN A 88 -2.05 -15.18 5.21
N ARG A 89 -2.03 -13.83 5.38
CA ARG A 89 -1.24 -13.21 6.43
C ARG A 89 -2.09 -12.36 7.38
N LEU A 90 -2.65 -11.28 6.90
CA LEU A 90 -3.47 -10.32 7.65
C LEU A 90 -4.58 -9.80 6.75
N GLY A 91 -5.76 -9.58 7.31
CA GLY A 91 -6.89 -8.97 6.62
C GLY A 91 -8.19 -9.75 6.76
N PHE A 92 -9.28 -9.07 6.48
CA PHE A 92 -10.61 -9.63 6.46
C PHE A 92 -10.76 -10.69 5.36
N LYS A 93 -11.40 -11.82 5.69
CA LYS A 93 -11.67 -12.95 4.77
C LYS A 93 -13.15 -13.23 4.56
N ASP A 94 -14.02 -12.48 5.19
CA ASP A 94 -15.47 -12.62 5.08
C ASP A 94 -16.12 -11.29 4.69
N LYS A 95 -17.01 -11.30 3.68
CA LYS A 95 -17.65 -10.08 3.18
C LYS A 95 -18.63 -9.45 4.15
N ASN A 96 -19.24 -10.24 5.04
CA ASN A 96 -20.14 -9.71 6.06
C ASN A 96 -19.34 -9.02 7.17
N GLU A 97 -18.16 -9.54 7.52
CA GLU A 97 -17.25 -8.86 8.44
C GLU A 97 -16.74 -7.54 7.84
N VAL A 98 -16.40 -7.51 6.54
CA VAL A 98 -16.02 -6.27 5.83
C VAL A 98 -17.16 -5.26 5.90
N LYS A 99 -18.40 -5.69 5.57
CA LYS A 99 -19.59 -4.82 5.66
C LYS A 99 -19.78 -4.29 7.09
N THR A 100 -19.71 -5.17 8.07
CA THR A 100 -19.84 -4.82 9.49
C THR A 100 -18.79 -3.82 9.92
N ALA A 101 -17.53 -4.02 9.52
CA ALA A 101 -16.43 -3.10 9.81
C ALA A 101 -16.68 -1.70 9.22
N VAL A 102 -17.14 -1.64 7.96
CA VAL A 102 -17.49 -0.37 7.30
C VAL A 102 -18.64 0.32 8.05
N ASP A 103 -19.69 -0.41 8.42
CA ASP A 103 -20.81 0.16 9.16
C ASP A 103 -20.41 0.69 10.54
N MET A 104 -19.56 -0.05 11.26
CA MET A 104 -19.05 0.38 12.56
C MET A 104 -18.21 1.66 12.44
N ILE A 105 -17.33 1.75 11.44
CA ILE A 105 -16.53 2.95 11.20
C ILE A 105 -17.43 4.13 10.86
N ASN A 106 -18.40 3.95 9.96
CA ASN A 106 -19.35 4.99 9.57
C ASN A 106 -20.27 5.45 10.71
N GLY A 107 -20.53 4.61 11.70
CA GLY A 107 -21.29 4.93 12.91
C GLY A 107 -20.45 5.53 14.05
N SER A 108 -19.16 5.77 13.81
CA SER A 108 -18.22 6.31 14.80
C SER A 108 -17.63 7.66 14.37
N ASN A 109 -16.71 8.18 15.14
CA ASN A 109 -15.89 9.35 14.79
C ASN A 109 -14.62 8.98 13.98
N PHE A 110 -14.48 7.73 13.54
CA PHE A 110 -13.39 7.30 12.68
C PHE A 110 -13.72 7.58 11.22
N VAL A 111 -12.67 7.71 10.40
CA VAL A 111 -12.80 7.97 8.96
C VAL A 111 -12.27 6.78 8.18
N LEU A 112 -13.13 6.10 7.43
CA LEU A 112 -12.68 5.10 6.46
C LEU A 112 -12.05 5.82 5.27
N GLU A 113 -10.73 6.01 5.32
CA GLU A 113 -9.97 6.68 4.26
C GLU A 113 -9.62 5.71 3.13
N GLY A 114 -9.44 4.42 3.43
CA GLY A 114 -9.05 3.49 2.38
C GLY A 114 -9.34 2.02 2.66
N ILE A 115 -9.15 1.22 1.59
CA ILE A 115 -9.23 -0.24 1.63
C ILE A 115 -8.14 -0.83 0.74
N TYR A 116 -7.53 -1.92 1.15
CA TYR A 116 -6.44 -2.51 0.40
C TYR A 116 -6.26 -4.01 0.59
N GLN A 117 -5.51 -4.62 -0.30
CA GLN A 117 -5.00 -5.99 -0.21
C GLN A 117 -3.53 -6.06 -0.63
N HIS A 118 -2.88 -7.21 -0.47
CA HIS A 118 -1.54 -7.48 -0.96
C HIS A 118 -1.50 -8.75 -1.80
N PHE A 119 -0.87 -8.69 -2.98
CA PHE A 119 -0.72 -9.85 -3.85
C PHE A 119 0.38 -10.79 -3.36
N ALA A 120 0.10 -12.09 -3.33
CA ALA A 120 1.08 -13.11 -2.98
C ALA A 120 2.08 -13.36 -4.13
N THR A 121 1.60 -13.25 -5.38
CA THR A 121 2.34 -13.59 -6.60
C THR A 121 2.48 -12.41 -7.55
N ALA A 122 2.65 -11.21 -7.01
CA ALA A 122 2.61 -9.94 -7.76
C ALA A 122 3.56 -9.86 -8.97
N GLY A 123 4.64 -10.62 -8.98
CA GLY A 123 5.63 -10.66 -10.07
C GLY A 123 5.46 -11.81 -11.05
N ILE A 124 4.45 -12.66 -10.89
CA ILE A 124 4.25 -13.89 -11.66
C ILE A 124 2.91 -13.80 -12.39
N PHE A 125 2.91 -14.12 -13.69
CA PHE A 125 1.67 -14.29 -14.45
C PHE A 125 1.12 -15.69 -14.18
N ASP A 126 0.21 -15.79 -13.23
CA ASP A 126 -0.47 -17.03 -12.88
C ASP A 126 -1.94 -16.81 -12.55
N PRO A 127 -2.75 -17.89 -12.52
CA PRO A 127 -4.17 -17.79 -12.18
C PRO A 127 -4.43 -17.24 -10.77
N HIS A 128 -3.46 -17.33 -9.86
CA HIS A 128 -3.61 -16.89 -8.48
C HIS A 128 -3.74 -15.35 -8.36
N TRP A 129 -3.06 -14.60 -9.22
CA TRP A 129 -3.24 -13.16 -9.28
C TRP A 129 -4.68 -12.78 -9.66
N ASP A 130 -5.23 -13.42 -10.71
CA ASP A 130 -6.62 -13.21 -11.14
C ASP A 130 -7.62 -13.65 -10.06
N GLU A 131 -7.32 -14.74 -9.37
CA GLU A 131 -8.10 -15.22 -8.23
C GLU A 131 -8.15 -14.17 -7.12
N GLN A 132 -7.01 -13.59 -6.73
CA GLN A 132 -6.97 -12.55 -5.71
C GLN A 132 -7.75 -11.30 -6.12
N VAL A 133 -7.76 -10.94 -7.40
CA VAL A 133 -8.61 -9.83 -7.91
C VAL A 133 -10.09 -10.19 -7.80
N ARG A 134 -10.49 -11.41 -8.14
CA ARG A 134 -11.88 -11.88 -7.98
C ARG A 134 -12.28 -11.90 -6.51
N ASN A 135 -11.44 -12.45 -5.64
CA ASN A 135 -11.67 -12.50 -4.20
C ASN A 135 -11.83 -11.09 -3.60
N PHE A 136 -11.03 -10.12 -4.04
CA PHE A 136 -11.20 -8.73 -3.59
C PHE A 136 -12.60 -8.20 -3.95
N LYS A 137 -13.04 -8.41 -5.18
CA LYS A 137 -14.40 -8.00 -5.62
C LYS A 137 -15.50 -8.71 -4.83
N GLU A 138 -15.34 -10.01 -4.57
CA GLU A 138 -16.30 -10.78 -3.78
C GLU A 138 -16.35 -10.28 -2.33
N LEU A 139 -15.20 -10.12 -1.68
CA LEU A 139 -15.13 -9.67 -0.29
C LEU A 139 -15.62 -8.23 -0.09
N THR A 140 -15.57 -7.41 -1.12
CA THR A 140 -16.06 -6.03 -1.09
C THR A 140 -17.44 -5.84 -1.73
N SER A 141 -18.10 -6.92 -2.12
CA SER A 141 -19.38 -6.86 -2.89
C SER A 141 -20.55 -6.23 -2.13
N LEU A 142 -20.48 -6.18 -0.80
CA LEU A 142 -21.54 -5.61 0.05
C LEU A 142 -21.30 -4.13 0.41
N ILE A 143 -20.24 -3.52 -0.13
CA ILE A 143 -19.90 -2.11 0.12
C ILE A 143 -19.73 -1.37 -1.21
N ASP A 144 -19.88 -0.04 -1.18
CA ASP A 144 -19.65 0.82 -2.35
C ASP A 144 -18.22 1.36 -2.34
N LEU A 145 -17.35 0.76 -3.16
CA LEU A 145 -15.95 1.17 -3.29
C LEU A 145 -15.80 2.62 -3.81
N ASN A 146 -16.79 3.18 -4.51
CA ASN A 146 -16.70 4.56 -4.99
C ASN A 146 -16.83 5.59 -3.86
N LYS A 147 -17.34 5.18 -2.70
CA LYS A 147 -17.41 6.01 -1.49
C LYS A 147 -16.12 5.97 -0.66
N ILE A 148 -15.18 5.10 -1.01
CA ILE A 148 -13.89 4.97 -0.31
C ILE A 148 -12.82 5.73 -1.08
N PRO A 149 -12.21 6.78 -0.51
CA PRO A 149 -11.27 7.66 -1.23
C PRO A 149 -10.08 6.92 -1.84
N ILE A 150 -9.53 5.94 -1.11
CA ILE A 150 -8.31 5.25 -1.51
C ILE A 150 -8.53 3.73 -1.57
N VAL A 151 -8.55 3.18 -2.78
CA VAL A 151 -8.58 1.73 -3.02
C VAL A 151 -7.26 1.32 -3.62
N HIS A 152 -6.42 0.56 -2.89
CA HIS A 152 -5.07 0.25 -3.34
C HIS A 152 -4.71 -1.24 -3.22
N MET A 153 -4.28 -1.84 -4.32
CA MET A 153 -3.99 -3.26 -4.40
C MET A 153 -2.53 -3.56 -4.75
N GLY A 154 -1.96 -2.84 -5.70
CA GLY A 154 -0.68 -3.14 -6.28
C GLY A 154 0.53 -2.80 -5.40
N SER A 155 1.61 -3.54 -5.59
CA SER A 155 2.97 -3.26 -5.14
C SER A 155 3.85 -2.83 -6.32
N SER A 156 5.13 -2.57 -6.08
CA SER A 156 6.10 -2.23 -7.15
C SER A 156 6.03 -3.19 -8.33
N VAL A 157 6.05 -4.49 -8.06
CA VAL A 157 6.11 -5.50 -9.12
C VAL A 157 4.79 -5.61 -9.85
N SER A 158 3.68 -5.70 -9.13
CA SER A 158 2.36 -5.82 -9.75
C SER A 158 1.98 -4.60 -10.61
N MET A 159 2.37 -3.40 -10.19
CA MET A 159 2.16 -2.18 -10.99
C MET A 159 2.89 -2.26 -12.32
N LEU A 160 4.08 -2.85 -12.32
CA LEU A 160 4.94 -2.92 -13.50
C LEU A 160 4.57 -4.08 -14.44
N THR A 161 3.91 -5.11 -13.94
CA THR A 161 3.69 -6.38 -14.67
C THR A 161 2.22 -6.66 -14.98
N HIS A 162 1.28 -6.07 -14.25
CA HIS A 162 -0.16 -6.34 -14.40
C HIS A 162 -0.96 -5.08 -14.72
N PRO A 163 -2.10 -5.19 -15.38
CA PRO A 163 -2.95 -4.04 -15.69
C PRO A 163 -3.57 -3.47 -14.41
N LYS A 164 -3.74 -2.14 -14.40
CA LYS A 164 -4.50 -1.44 -13.35
C LYS A 164 -5.95 -1.96 -13.32
N GLN A 165 -6.44 -2.27 -12.14
CA GLN A 165 -7.86 -2.59 -11.97
C GLN A 165 -8.70 -1.28 -12.00
N PRO A 166 -9.84 -1.25 -12.71
CA PRO A 166 -10.63 -0.03 -12.90
C PRO A 166 -11.09 0.65 -11.60
N PHE A 167 -11.34 -0.17 -10.55
CA PHE A 167 -11.82 0.30 -9.25
C PHE A 167 -10.70 0.74 -8.29
N THR A 168 -9.42 0.64 -8.69
CA THR A 168 -8.30 1.07 -7.84
C THR A 168 -7.90 2.52 -8.10
N THR A 169 -7.63 3.25 -7.02
CA THR A 169 -7.20 4.66 -7.05
C THR A 169 -5.71 4.83 -6.76
N GLY A 170 -5.08 3.81 -6.16
CA GLY A 170 -3.68 3.89 -5.72
C GLY A 170 -2.89 2.59 -5.87
N VAL A 171 -1.58 2.73 -5.77
CA VAL A 171 -0.60 1.65 -5.76
C VAL A 171 0.48 1.95 -4.72
N ARG A 172 1.01 0.92 -4.07
CA ARG A 172 2.09 1.05 -3.09
C ARG A 172 3.43 0.75 -3.74
N MET A 173 4.15 1.78 -4.13
CA MET A 173 5.50 1.62 -4.64
C MET A 173 6.50 1.54 -3.48
N GLY A 174 7.31 0.51 -3.49
CA GLY A 174 8.39 0.30 -2.52
C GLY A 174 9.73 0.14 -3.25
N ILE A 175 10.18 -1.09 -3.45
CA ILE A 175 11.53 -1.40 -3.95
C ILE A 175 11.83 -0.80 -5.32
N ALA A 176 10.83 -0.63 -6.20
CA ALA A 176 11.03 0.00 -7.51
C ALA A 176 11.44 1.48 -7.43
N ILE A 177 11.17 2.15 -6.31
CA ILE A 177 11.61 3.54 -6.07
C ILE A 177 13.13 3.64 -6.06
N TYR A 178 13.80 2.58 -5.60
CA TYR A 178 15.26 2.50 -5.53
C TYR A 178 15.89 1.99 -6.83
N GLY A 179 15.11 1.82 -7.91
CA GLY A 179 15.58 1.35 -9.20
C GLY A 179 15.76 -0.17 -9.32
N TYR A 180 15.44 -0.93 -8.28
CA TYR A 180 15.53 -2.39 -8.33
C TYR A 180 14.42 -2.98 -9.19
N ASN A 181 14.82 -3.84 -10.13
CA ASN A 181 13.89 -4.68 -10.88
C ASN A 181 13.78 -6.03 -10.17
N VAL A 182 12.69 -6.24 -9.46
CA VAL A 182 12.41 -7.49 -8.74
C VAL A 182 11.48 -8.43 -9.52
N ALA A 183 11.22 -8.11 -10.79
CA ALA A 183 10.45 -9.02 -11.64
C ALA A 183 11.27 -10.31 -11.88
N PRO A 184 10.69 -11.51 -11.68
CA PRO A 184 11.38 -12.78 -11.93
C PRO A 184 11.90 -12.86 -13.36
N ASP A 185 13.01 -13.56 -13.55
CA ASP A 185 13.60 -13.79 -14.88
C ASP A 185 12.67 -14.58 -15.82
N SER A 186 11.71 -15.32 -15.26
CA SER A 186 10.67 -16.04 -15.99
C SER A 186 9.62 -15.15 -16.65
N LEU A 187 9.53 -13.86 -16.30
CA LEU A 187 8.69 -12.92 -17.04
C LEU A 187 9.28 -12.73 -18.43
N SER A 188 8.43 -12.91 -19.46
CA SER A 188 8.85 -12.78 -20.87
C SER A 188 9.66 -11.49 -21.09
N ASN A 189 10.64 -11.54 -21.99
CA ASN A 189 11.54 -10.41 -22.27
C ASN A 189 10.82 -9.10 -22.57
N SER A 190 9.62 -9.16 -23.13
CA SER A 190 8.83 -7.98 -23.50
C SER A 190 8.42 -7.07 -22.31
N PRO A 191 7.85 -7.59 -21.18
CA PRO A 191 7.61 -6.76 -19.98
C PRO A 191 8.90 -6.22 -19.36
N LYS A 192 9.95 -7.04 -19.27
CA LYS A 192 11.26 -6.59 -18.75
C LYS A 192 11.85 -5.44 -19.56
N ASP A 193 11.83 -5.55 -20.88
CA ASP A 193 12.36 -4.52 -21.75
C ASP A 193 11.54 -3.24 -21.68
N LYS A 194 10.23 -3.37 -21.59
CA LYS A 194 9.33 -2.22 -21.40
C LYS A 194 9.59 -1.50 -20.08
N LEU A 195 9.75 -2.26 -18.99
CA LEU A 195 10.09 -1.75 -17.67
C LEU A 195 11.46 -1.08 -17.63
N ARG A 196 12.47 -1.74 -18.22
CA ARG A 196 13.83 -1.20 -18.32
C ARG A 196 13.83 0.12 -19.08
N LYS A 197 13.12 0.19 -20.22
CA LYS A 197 12.98 1.42 -21.02
C LYS A 197 12.24 2.53 -20.25
N MET A 198 11.14 2.21 -19.58
CA MET A 198 10.40 3.22 -18.79
C MET A 198 11.26 3.75 -17.65
N ARG A 199 11.94 2.89 -16.90
CA ARG A 199 12.85 3.27 -15.83
C ARG A 199 13.99 4.14 -16.37
N ASN A 200 14.68 3.67 -17.39
CA ASN A 200 15.82 4.36 -17.95
C ASN A 200 15.40 5.75 -18.48
N ASN A 201 14.31 5.82 -19.23
CA ASN A 201 13.81 7.11 -19.75
C ASN A 201 13.44 8.08 -18.62
N TYR A 202 12.85 7.60 -17.53
CA TYR A 202 12.53 8.44 -16.38
C TYR A 202 13.80 9.01 -15.73
N PHE A 203 14.78 8.17 -15.43
CA PHE A 203 16.02 8.59 -14.76
C PHE A 203 16.92 9.43 -15.69
N ILE A 204 17.06 9.04 -16.96
CA ILE A 204 17.79 9.80 -17.96
C ILE A 204 17.22 11.21 -18.06
N LYS A 205 15.91 11.33 -18.22
CA LYS A 205 15.22 12.62 -18.36
C LYS A 205 15.30 13.46 -17.10
N LYS A 206 15.16 12.83 -15.93
CA LYS A 206 15.12 13.55 -14.65
C LYS A 206 16.49 14.00 -14.15
N TYR A 207 17.52 13.18 -14.35
CA TYR A 207 18.85 13.41 -13.79
C TYR A 207 19.93 13.68 -14.84
N ASN A 208 19.56 13.71 -16.12
CA ASN A 208 20.46 13.92 -17.25
C ASN A 208 21.68 12.97 -17.25
N ILE A 209 21.43 11.70 -16.91
CA ILE A 209 22.45 10.63 -16.86
C ILE A 209 22.48 9.83 -18.16
N SER A 210 23.67 9.28 -18.52
CA SER A 210 23.80 8.48 -19.74
C SER A 210 23.09 7.12 -19.64
N GLU A 211 22.67 6.57 -20.79
CA GLU A 211 22.04 5.24 -20.86
C GLU A 211 22.93 4.13 -20.29
N THR A 212 24.26 4.26 -20.43
CA THR A 212 25.26 3.30 -19.93
C THR A 212 25.30 3.17 -18.42
N TYR A 213 24.76 4.13 -17.66
CA TYR A 213 24.70 4.07 -16.21
C TYR A 213 23.88 2.90 -15.66
N PHE A 214 22.95 2.34 -16.46
CA PHE A 214 22.04 1.25 -16.05
C PHE A 214 22.49 -0.12 -16.51
N ASP A 215 23.62 -0.25 -17.20
CA ASP A 215 24.14 -1.54 -17.69
C ASP A 215 25.00 -2.29 -16.66
N VAL A 216 25.01 -1.83 -15.41
CA VAL A 216 25.69 -2.54 -14.33
C VAL A 216 24.93 -3.84 -14.05
N LYS A 217 25.49 -4.96 -14.48
CA LYS A 217 25.08 -6.31 -14.04
C LYS A 217 25.39 -6.41 -12.55
N ILE A 218 24.35 -6.46 -11.73
CA ILE A 218 24.50 -6.89 -10.33
C ILE A 218 24.52 -8.42 -10.36
N ASP A 219 25.69 -9.02 -10.32
CA ASP A 219 25.83 -10.44 -10.00
C ASP A 219 25.48 -10.59 -8.50
N LEU A 220 24.28 -11.08 -8.25
CA LEU A 220 23.91 -11.56 -6.94
C LEU A 220 24.53 -12.93 -6.76
N GLN A 221 25.69 -13.02 -6.09
CA GLN A 221 26.17 -14.25 -5.49
C GLN A 221 25.34 -14.62 -4.26
#